data_20a3e4aabeb071c8eb658e39cdcca206
#
_entry.id   20a3e4aabeb071c8eb658e39cdcca206
#
_cell.length_a   1.000
_cell.length_b   1.000
_cell.length_c   1.000
_cell.angle_alpha   90.00
_cell.angle_beta   90.00
_cell.angle_gamma   90.00
#
_symmetry.space_group_name_H-M   'P 1'
#
loop_
_entity.id
_entity.type
_entity.pdbx_description
1 polymer ?
#
loop_
_entity_poly.entity_id
_entity_poly.type
_entity_poly.pdbx_seq_one_letter_code
_entity_poly.pdbx_strand_id
1 'polypeptide(L)'
;HGWNIAAGGGWYKVRDMLDLMNLFSKAEGDFFWSLACHSYPAQLGNPCTWDDAQATFSMDTEYVTLKNLEVLDKWVGISQNQYKGNIRRSVWLSEAGTCSPSYEDKDLQDQAAGFAYGWKKINALDGINGIQWHSWFDHLGDGVPLGLRKYSDEEYKGEDKHVWTTYQKAGTDEEDDYFKQYLERIGIKSWEGLIQDIP
;
A
#
# COMPACT_ATOMS: atom_id res chain seq x y z
N HIS A 1 6.14 -5.13 5.79
CA HIS A 1 5.03 -4.29 6.26
C HIS A 1 4.76 -4.40 7.78
N GLY A 2 5.43 -5.31 8.50
CA GLY A 2 5.36 -5.42 9.96
C GLY A 2 6.00 -4.22 10.65
N TRP A 3 5.20 -3.20 10.99
CA TRP A 3 5.68 -1.92 11.52
C TRP A 3 6.24 -2.07 12.94
N ASN A 4 5.41 -2.51 13.89
CA ASN A 4 5.83 -2.77 15.26
C ASN A 4 5.83 -4.27 15.62
N ILE A 5 5.65 -5.14 14.64
CA ILE A 5 5.70 -6.59 14.81
C ILE A 5 6.82 -7.18 13.95
N ALA A 6 7.53 -8.16 14.49
CA ALA A 6 8.51 -8.95 13.77
C ALA A 6 7.93 -10.35 13.52
N ALA A 7 8.05 -10.85 12.30
CA ALA A 7 7.50 -12.14 11.90
C ALA A 7 8.28 -13.36 12.45
N GLY A 8 9.08 -13.21 13.52
CA GLY A 8 9.92 -14.25 14.09
C GLY A 8 11.21 -14.50 13.28
N GLY A 9 12.03 -15.45 13.73
CA GLY A 9 13.08 -16.08 12.90
C GLY A 9 14.08 -15.17 12.18
N GLY A 10 14.48 -14.02 12.74
CA GLY A 10 15.46 -13.12 12.12
C GLY A 10 14.85 -11.94 11.35
N TRP A 11 13.54 -11.76 11.41
CA TRP A 11 12.86 -10.56 10.90
C TRP A 11 12.89 -9.44 11.94
N TYR A 12 12.99 -8.21 11.46
CA TYR A 12 13.00 -7.02 12.30
C TYR A 12 11.72 -6.22 12.09
N LYS A 13 11.34 -5.42 13.10
CA LYS A 13 10.30 -4.42 12.93
C LYS A 13 10.79 -3.35 11.95
N VAL A 14 9.95 -2.98 11.00
CA VAL A 14 10.29 -1.96 10.01
C VAL A 14 10.61 -0.63 10.70
N ARG A 15 9.84 -0.23 11.71
CA ARG A 15 10.08 0.99 12.47
C ARG A 15 11.48 1.02 13.09
N ASP A 16 11.88 -0.05 13.77
CA ASP A 16 13.20 -0.13 14.41
C ASP A 16 14.32 -0.03 13.35
N MET A 17 14.16 -0.67 12.19
CA MET A 17 15.12 -0.57 11.08
C MET A 17 15.23 0.86 10.55
N LEU A 18 14.11 1.55 10.37
CA LEU A 18 14.10 2.93 9.88
C LEU A 18 14.70 3.90 10.89
N ASP A 19 14.38 3.74 12.18
CA ASP A 19 14.93 4.57 13.25
C ASP A 19 16.45 4.39 13.36
N LEU A 20 16.95 3.15 13.27
CA LEU A 20 18.39 2.85 13.24
C LEU A 20 19.05 3.39 11.96
N MET A 21 18.45 3.21 10.79
CA MET A 21 18.99 3.75 9.54
C MET A 21 19.11 5.29 9.62
N ASN A 22 18.07 5.94 10.18
CA ASN A 22 18.09 7.37 10.39
C ASN A 22 19.19 7.81 11.36
N LEU A 23 19.35 7.08 12.47
CA LEU A 23 20.40 7.35 13.46
C LEU A 23 21.80 7.24 12.83
N PHE A 24 22.09 6.13 12.15
CA PHE A 24 23.41 5.90 11.55
C PHE A 24 23.70 6.84 10.38
N SER A 25 22.73 7.09 9.49
CA SER A 25 22.94 8.03 8.38
C SER A 25 23.28 9.43 8.87
N LYS A 26 22.68 9.88 9.98
CA LYS A 26 23.00 11.18 10.59
C LYS A 26 24.39 11.22 11.23
N ALA A 27 24.80 10.13 11.89
CA ALA A 27 26.15 10.01 12.45
C ALA A 27 27.24 10.07 11.36
N GLU A 28 26.94 9.56 10.15
CA GLU A 28 27.85 9.54 9.00
C GLU A 28 27.70 10.77 8.07
N GLY A 29 27.14 11.86 8.57
CA GLY A 29 27.02 13.14 7.84
C GLY A 29 25.66 13.40 7.21
N ASP A 30 24.66 12.65 7.61
CA ASP A 30 23.26 12.77 7.14
C ASP A 30 23.16 12.71 5.60
N PHE A 31 23.52 11.60 5.01
CA PHE A 31 23.31 11.37 3.58
C PHE A 31 21.83 11.07 3.26
N PHE A 32 21.41 11.47 2.06
CA PHE A 32 20.04 11.22 1.60
C PHE A 32 19.83 9.75 1.25
N TRP A 33 18.72 9.18 1.73
CA TRP A 33 18.24 7.86 1.39
C TRP A 33 16.70 7.86 1.32
N SER A 34 16.12 6.89 0.66
CA SER A 34 14.67 6.75 0.44
C SER A 34 14.17 5.43 1.00
N LEU A 35 12.89 5.37 1.34
CA LEU A 35 12.24 4.17 1.83
C LEU A 35 11.63 3.39 0.66
N ALA A 36 11.88 2.09 0.63
CA ALA A 36 11.20 1.12 -0.22
C ALA A 36 10.36 0.22 0.69
N CYS A 37 9.05 0.37 0.65
CA CYS A 37 8.12 -0.30 1.57
C CYS A 37 7.20 -1.25 0.80
N HIS A 38 6.89 -2.40 1.42
CA HIS A 38 5.85 -3.32 0.96
C HIS A 38 4.62 -3.15 1.84
N SER A 39 3.51 -2.68 1.28
CA SER A 39 2.29 -2.30 2.03
C SER A 39 1.09 -3.18 1.69
N TYR A 40 1.30 -4.49 1.66
CA TYR A 40 0.23 -5.46 1.52
C TYR A 40 -0.71 -5.46 2.73
N PRO A 41 -1.95 -5.97 2.61
CA PRO A 41 -2.77 -6.31 3.75
C PRO A 41 -2.02 -7.24 4.72
N ALA A 42 -2.27 -7.13 6.03
CA ALA A 42 -1.61 -7.97 7.03
C ALA A 42 -1.87 -9.47 6.76
N GLN A 43 -3.06 -9.79 6.28
CA GLN A 43 -3.38 -11.08 5.69
C GLN A 43 -3.43 -10.95 4.18
N LEU A 44 -2.44 -11.48 3.49
CA LEU A 44 -2.28 -11.34 2.03
C LEU A 44 -3.50 -11.82 1.23
N GLY A 45 -4.25 -12.80 1.77
CA GLY A 45 -5.49 -13.31 1.18
C GLY A 45 -6.72 -12.39 1.35
N ASN A 46 -6.61 -11.26 2.05
CA ASN A 46 -7.72 -10.32 2.24
C ASN A 46 -7.66 -9.16 1.22
N PRO A 47 -8.56 -9.11 0.22
CA PRO A 47 -8.62 -8.00 -0.73
C PRO A 47 -9.14 -6.70 -0.10
N CYS A 48 -9.97 -6.81 0.96
CA CYS A 48 -10.63 -5.68 1.61
C CYS A 48 -9.67 -4.95 2.56
N THR A 49 -8.63 -4.32 2.00
CA THR A 49 -7.58 -3.67 2.80
C THR A 49 -8.12 -2.63 3.78
N TRP A 50 -9.26 -2.00 3.51
CA TRP A 50 -9.92 -1.06 4.41
C TRP A 50 -10.41 -1.67 5.73
N ASP A 51 -10.65 -3.00 5.76
CA ASP A 51 -11.11 -3.74 6.94
C ASP A 51 -9.97 -4.37 7.75
N ASP A 52 -8.72 -4.16 7.34
CA ASP A 52 -7.55 -4.76 7.99
C ASP A 52 -7.47 -4.35 9.47
N ALA A 53 -7.85 -5.25 10.37
CA ALA A 53 -7.91 -4.99 11.80
C ALA A 53 -6.52 -4.79 12.45
N GLN A 54 -5.47 -5.34 11.86
CA GLN A 54 -4.09 -5.24 12.36
C GLN A 54 -3.40 -3.94 11.92
N ALA A 55 -4.01 -3.20 10.97
CA ALA A 55 -3.58 -1.90 10.53
C ALA A 55 -4.42 -0.81 11.20
N THR A 56 -3.93 -0.25 12.28
CA THR A 56 -4.60 0.83 13.06
C THR A 56 -4.02 2.19 12.72
N PHE A 57 -4.79 3.26 12.96
CA PHE A 57 -4.35 4.65 12.75
C PHE A 57 -3.57 5.17 13.98
N SER A 58 -2.43 4.54 14.25
CA SER A 58 -1.55 4.84 15.37
C SER A 58 -0.10 4.54 15.00
N MET A 59 0.84 5.31 15.57
CA MET A 59 2.28 4.99 15.46
C MET A 59 2.62 3.65 16.12
N ASP A 60 1.76 3.12 16.97
CA ASP A 60 1.91 1.82 17.63
C ASP A 60 1.21 0.66 16.89
N THR A 61 0.73 0.91 15.65
CA THR A 61 0.13 -0.14 14.81
C THR A 61 1.07 -1.32 14.62
N GLU A 62 0.54 -2.54 14.50
CA GLU A 62 1.34 -3.73 14.20
C GLU A 62 1.87 -3.69 12.76
N TYR A 63 0.99 -3.33 11.80
CA TYR A 63 1.30 -3.31 10.38
C TYR A 63 1.03 -1.92 9.78
N VAL A 64 1.81 -1.59 8.75
CA VAL A 64 1.48 -0.51 7.82
C VAL A 64 1.11 -1.15 6.50
N THR A 65 -0.13 -0.93 6.09
CA THR A 65 -0.75 -1.48 4.88
C THR A 65 -1.34 -0.34 4.05
N LEU A 66 -1.97 -0.65 2.92
CA LEU A 66 -2.70 0.37 2.15
C LEU A 66 -3.80 1.07 2.98
N LYS A 67 -4.24 0.48 4.11
CA LYS A 67 -5.25 1.09 5.00
C LYS A 67 -4.75 2.32 5.75
N ASN A 68 -3.53 2.27 6.27
CA ASN A 68 -3.00 3.25 7.24
C ASN A 68 -1.64 3.84 6.83
N LEU A 69 -1.51 4.18 5.55
CA LEU A 69 -0.30 4.82 4.99
C LEU A 69 0.05 6.14 5.69
N GLU A 70 -0.90 6.76 6.37
CA GLU A 70 -0.73 7.94 7.21
C GLU A 70 0.36 7.75 8.27
N VAL A 71 0.60 6.53 8.72
CA VAL A 71 1.68 6.19 9.67
C VAL A 71 3.07 6.45 9.03
N LEU A 72 3.26 6.04 7.77
CA LEU A 72 4.49 6.35 7.02
C LEU A 72 4.63 7.84 6.75
N ASP A 73 3.54 8.48 6.30
CA ASP A 73 3.51 9.92 6.04
C ASP A 73 3.88 10.72 7.29
N LYS A 74 3.29 10.35 8.45
CA LYS A 74 3.66 10.95 9.72
C LYS A 74 5.13 10.72 10.07
N TRP A 75 5.62 9.49 9.93
CA TRP A 75 7.01 9.16 10.28
C TRP A 75 8.00 10.01 9.46
N VAL A 76 7.81 10.14 8.14
CA VAL A 76 8.68 10.99 7.29
C VAL A 76 8.45 12.48 7.49
N GLY A 77 7.32 12.87 8.08
CA GLY A 77 6.99 14.25 8.46
C GLY A 77 7.71 14.73 9.71
N ILE A 78 8.16 13.83 10.59
CA ILE A 78 8.90 14.18 11.82
C ILE A 78 10.25 14.74 11.45
N SER A 79 10.57 15.97 11.92
CA SER A 79 11.81 16.66 11.55
C SER A 79 13.09 15.88 11.86
N GLN A 80 13.09 15.10 12.97
CA GLN A 80 14.21 14.22 13.31
C GLN A 80 14.43 13.08 12.30
N ASN A 81 13.42 12.71 11.52
CA ASN A 81 13.51 11.66 10.49
C ASN A 81 13.84 12.22 9.11
N GLN A 82 13.74 13.54 8.96
CA GLN A 82 14.04 14.22 7.70
C GLN A 82 15.54 14.35 7.45
N TYR A 83 15.91 14.35 6.18
CA TYR A 83 17.26 14.69 5.75
C TYR A 83 17.55 16.15 6.09
N LYS A 84 18.64 16.39 6.79
CA LYS A 84 19.03 17.73 7.31
C LYS A 84 17.91 18.42 8.11
N GLY A 85 16.98 17.66 8.68
CA GLY A 85 15.90 18.15 9.54
C GLY A 85 14.75 18.87 8.86
N ASN A 86 14.76 19.02 7.53
CA ASN A 86 13.74 19.79 6.80
C ASN A 86 13.38 19.23 5.41
N ILE A 87 14.02 18.15 4.96
CA ILE A 87 13.72 17.53 3.67
C ILE A 87 13.15 16.14 3.94
N ARG A 88 11.89 15.92 3.58
CA ARG A 88 11.24 14.60 3.67
C ARG A 88 12.02 13.58 2.84
N ARG A 89 12.22 12.39 3.41
CA ARG A 89 12.74 11.25 2.66
C ARG A 89 11.64 10.68 1.79
N SER A 90 11.95 10.33 0.57
CA SER A 90 10.98 9.73 -0.35
C SER A 90 10.53 8.36 0.15
N VAL A 91 9.24 8.06 0.00
CA VAL A 91 8.64 6.75 0.27
C VAL A 91 8.04 6.20 -1.01
N TRP A 92 8.52 5.04 -1.42
CA TRP A 92 7.97 4.27 -2.52
C TRP A 92 7.37 2.98 -1.98
N LEU A 93 6.11 2.73 -2.29
CA LEU A 93 5.52 1.41 -2.08
C LEU A 93 6.03 0.50 -3.21
N SER A 94 7.27 0.03 -3.04
CA SER A 94 8.03 -0.66 -4.07
C SER A 94 7.48 -2.03 -4.42
N GLU A 95 6.59 -2.55 -3.56
CA GLU A 95 5.79 -3.73 -3.82
C GLU A 95 4.53 -3.63 -2.96
N ALA A 96 3.38 -3.60 -3.60
CA ALA A 96 2.09 -3.58 -2.93
C ALA A 96 1.00 -4.15 -3.86
N GLY A 97 -0.09 -4.58 -3.27
CA GLY A 97 -1.22 -5.11 -4.02
C GLY A 97 -2.30 -5.66 -3.11
N THR A 98 -3.46 -5.91 -3.70
CA THR A 98 -4.55 -6.69 -3.10
C THR A 98 -4.80 -7.91 -3.97
N CYS A 99 -5.19 -9.02 -3.39
CA CYS A 99 -5.46 -10.24 -4.13
C CYS A 99 -6.92 -10.33 -4.59
N SER A 100 -7.22 -11.25 -5.50
CA SER A 100 -8.56 -11.79 -5.69
C SER A 100 -8.54 -13.26 -5.25
N PRO A 101 -9.12 -13.62 -4.08
CA PRO A 101 -9.05 -14.99 -3.59
C PRO A 101 -9.56 -16.04 -4.58
N SER A 102 -10.46 -15.64 -5.46
CA SER A 102 -10.90 -16.42 -6.62
C SER A 102 -11.11 -15.51 -7.85
N TYR A 103 -11.56 -16.10 -8.97
CA TYR A 103 -11.99 -15.34 -10.16
C TYR A 103 -13.50 -15.10 -10.21
N GLU A 104 -14.21 -15.31 -9.12
CA GLU A 104 -15.60 -14.89 -8.98
C GLU A 104 -15.69 -13.36 -9.01
N ASP A 105 -16.76 -12.84 -9.62
CA ASP A 105 -16.93 -11.40 -9.85
C ASP A 105 -16.80 -10.56 -8.55
N LYS A 106 -17.34 -11.08 -7.44
CA LYS A 106 -17.21 -10.45 -6.13
C LYS A 106 -15.76 -10.24 -5.73
N ASP A 107 -14.92 -11.26 -5.85
CA ASP A 107 -13.52 -11.22 -5.42
C ASP A 107 -12.68 -10.34 -6.35
N LEU A 108 -12.99 -10.34 -7.65
CA LEU A 108 -12.36 -9.43 -8.62
C LEU A 108 -12.71 -7.96 -8.34
N GLN A 109 -13.95 -7.68 -7.93
CA GLN A 109 -14.36 -6.33 -7.54
C GLN A 109 -13.75 -5.91 -6.20
N ASP A 110 -13.62 -6.81 -5.22
CA ASP A 110 -12.98 -6.53 -3.94
C ASP A 110 -11.51 -6.17 -4.15
N GLN A 111 -10.79 -6.89 -5.02
CA GLN A 111 -9.42 -6.55 -5.40
C GLN A 111 -9.33 -5.14 -6.01
N ALA A 112 -10.22 -4.83 -6.94
CA ALA A 112 -10.25 -3.53 -7.61
C ALA A 112 -10.58 -2.37 -6.65
N ALA A 113 -11.52 -2.60 -5.72
CA ALA A 113 -11.86 -1.65 -4.67
C ALA A 113 -10.67 -1.42 -3.71
N GLY A 114 -9.92 -2.48 -3.37
CA GLY A 114 -8.70 -2.38 -2.56
C GLY A 114 -7.63 -1.53 -3.21
N PHE A 115 -7.43 -1.68 -4.53
CA PHE A 115 -6.55 -0.81 -5.30
C PHE A 115 -7.04 0.65 -5.27
N ALA A 116 -8.31 0.90 -5.58
CA ALA A 116 -8.87 2.26 -5.61
C ALA A 116 -8.71 2.96 -4.24
N TYR A 117 -8.98 2.23 -3.14
CA TYR A 117 -8.79 2.72 -1.78
C TYR A 117 -7.34 3.14 -1.51
N GLY A 118 -6.38 2.25 -1.80
CA GLY A 118 -4.96 2.53 -1.61
C GLY A 118 -4.46 3.68 -2.48
N TRP A 119 -4.89 3.74 -3.75
CA TRP A 119 -4.53 4.80 -4.68
C TRP A 119 -5.01 6.17 -4.21
N LYS A 120 -6.27 6.27 -3.75
CA LYS A 120 -6.81 7.53 -3.21
C LYS A 120 -6.04 8.01 -1.98
N LYS A 121 -5.58 7.10 -1.13
CA LYS A 121 -4.72 7.46 0.01
C LYS A 121 -3.36 7.96 -0.43
N ILE A 122 -2.70 7.26 -1.37
CA ILE A 122 -1.40 7.66 -1.89
C ILE A 122 -1.45 9.09 -2.43
N ASN A 123 -2.48 9.40 -3.22
CA ASN A 123 -2.63 10.74 -3.82
C ASN A 123 -2.97 11.85 -2.81
N ALA A 124 -3.51 11.49 -1.66
CA ALA A 124 -3.88 12.45 -0.61
C ALA A 124 -2.77 12.67 0.44
N LEU A 125 -1.69 11.89 0.40
CA LEU A 125 -0.59 11.94 1.37
C LEU A 125 0.69 12.50 0.73
N ASP A 126 1.20 13.58 1.29
CA ASP A 126 2.41 14.26 0.78
C ASP A 126 3.69 13.43 0.89
N GLY A 127 3.75 12.52 1.86
CA GLY A 127 4.93 11.71 2.15
C GLY A 127 5.06 10.42 1.34
N ILE A 128 4.05 10.05 0.54
CA ILE A 128 4.07 8.83 -0.29
C ILE A 128 4.27 9.22 -1.75
N ASN A 129 5.36 8.77 -2.35
CA ASN A 129 5.76 9.19 -3.69
C ASN A 129 5.19 8.34 -4.83
N GLY A 130 4.73 7.13 -4.54
CA GLY A 130 4.13 6.27 -5.54
C GLY A 130 4.07 4.81 -5.13
N ILE A 131 3.52 3.99 -6.04
CA ILE A 131 3.28 2.57 -5.85
C ILE A 131 3.75 1.79 -7.08
N GLN A 132 4.34 0.63 -6.85
CA GLN A 132 4.57 -0.41 -7.84
C GLN A 132 3.66 -1.59 -7.49
N TRP A 133 2.70 -1.86 -8.38
CA TRP A 133 1.77 -2.96 -8.16
C TRP A 133 2.44 -4.30 -8.41
N HIS A 134 2.28 -5.23 -7.50
CA HIS A 134 2.67 -6.63 -7.68
C HIS A 134 1.41 -7.48 -7.89
N SER A 135 1.21 -8.04 -9.04
CA SER A 135 2.07 -8.15 -10.19
C SER A 135 1.29 -7.89 -11.50
N TRP A 136 1.91 -8.07 -12.67
CA TRP A 136 1.23 -7.90 -13.95
C TRP A 136 0.23 -9.02 -14.23
N PHE A 137 0.65 -10.26 -14.01
CA PHE A 137 -0.18 -11.46 -14.11
C PHE A 137 -0.23 -12.20 -12.79
N ASP A 138 -1.29 -12.96 -12.54
CA ASP A 138 -1.31 -13.92 -11.45
C ASP A 138 -0.22 -14.97 -11.68
N HIS A 139 0.51 -15.28 -10.63
CA HIS A 139 1.57 -16.26 -10.66
C HIS A 139 1.28 -17.37 -9.65
N LEU A 140 1.30 -18.64 -10.09
CA LEU A 140 0.95 -19.79 -9.24
C LEU A 140 1.87 -19.95 -8.01
N GLY A 141 3.10 -19.44 -8.09
CA GLY A 141 4.08 -19.48 -7.00
C GLY A 141 3.84 -18.48 -5.87
N ASP A 142 3.00 -17.45 -6.08
CA ASP A 142 2.77 -16.39 -5.10
C ASP A 142 1.81 -16.83 -3.98
N GLY A 143 1.12 -17.95 -4.15
CA GLY A 143 0.16 -18.50 -3.19
C GLY A 143 -1.20 -17.78 -3.17
N VAL A 144 -1.29 -16.57 -3.73
CA VAL A 144 -2.53 -15.78 -3.90
C VAL A 144 -2.51 -15.02 -5.23
N PRO A 145 -3.66 -14.84 -5.90
CA PRO A 145 -3.76 -14.13 -7.18
C PRO A 145 -3.64 -12.60 -6.99
N LEU A 146 -2.45 -12.03 -7.11
CA LEU A 146 -2.14 -10.61 -6.93
C LEU A 146 -2.15 -9.82 -8.24
N GLY A 147 -2.09 -10.50 -9.39
CA GLY A 147 -1.94 -9.88 -10.71
C GLY A 147 -3.08 -8.95 -11.08
N LEU A 148 -2.76 -8.01 -11.98
CA LEU A 148 -3.76 -7.19 -12.68
C LEU A 148 -4.58 -8.05 -13.68
N ARG A 149 -3.99 -9.14 -14.15
CA ARG A 149 -4.53 -10.09 -15.12
C ARG A 149 -4.51 -11.51 -14.55
N LYS A 150 -5.42 -12.35 -15.00
CA LYS A 150 -5.50 -13.74 -14.57
C LYS A 150 -4.27 -14.54 -15.04
N TYR A 151 -4.02 -15.66 -14.37
CA TYR A 151 -3.05 -16.65 -14.83
C TYR A 151 -3.42 -17.19 -16.21
N SER A 152 -2.42 -17.47 -17.01
CA SER A 152 -2.54 -18.19 -18.29
C SER A 152 -1.30 -19.04 -18.52
N ASP A 153 -1.48 -20.23 -19.09
CA ASP A 153 -0.39 -21.08 -19.56
C ASP A 153 0.34 -20.51 -20.79
N GLU A 154 -0.33 -19.58 -21.51
CA GLU A 154 0.26 -18.87 -22.63
C GLU A 154 0.82 -17.53 -22.15
N GLU A 155 2.09 -17.30 -22.46
CA GLU A 155 2.80 -16.10 -22.05
C GLU A 155 2.05 -14.83 -22.49
N TYR A 156 1.82 -13.91 -21.53
CA TYR A 156 1.15 -12.62 -21.72
C TYR A 156 -0.32 -12.67 -22.18
N LYS A 157 -1.03 -13.80 -22.07
CA LYS A 157 -2.41 -13.95 -22.55
C LYS A 157 -3.47 -14.07 -21.45
N GLY A 158 -3.15 -13.82 -20.19
CA GLY A 158 -4.14 -13.81 -19.10
C GLY A 158 -5.24 -12.76 -19.35
N GLU A 159 -6.49 -13.11 -19.05
CA GLU A 159 -7.62 -12.18 -19.15
C GLU A 159 -7.47 -11.02 -18.15
N ASP A 160 -7.97 -9.84 -18.52
CA ASP A 160 -8.00 -8.68 -17.65
C ASP A 160 -8.93 -8.93 -16.45
N LYS A 161 -8.47 -8.57 -15.25
CA LYS A 161 -9.30 -8.52 -14.05
C LYS A 161 -9.89 -7.10 -13.91
N HIS A 162 -10.89 -6.91 -13.06
CA HIS A 162 -11.46 -5.58 -12.82
C HIS A 162 -10.41 -4.56 -12.37
N VAL A 163 -9.44 -5.00 -11.58
CA VAL A 163 -8.33 -4.16 -11.12
C VAL A 163 -7.46 -3.64 -12.27
N TRP A 164 -7.39 -4.33 -13.41
CA TRP A 164 -6.67 -3.84 -14.60
C TRP A 164 -7.26 -2.53 -15.12
N THR A 165 -8.59 -2.50 -15.33
CA THR A 165 -9.26 -1.27 -15.77
C THR A 165 -9.16 -0.17 -14.71
N THR A 166 -9.30 -0.53 -13.43
CA THR A 166 -9.17 0.41 -12.31
C THR A 166 -7.78 1.03 -12.28
N TYR A 167 -6.74 0.22 -12.48
CA TYR A 167 -5.35 0.67 -12.60
C TYR A 167 -5.14 1.63 -13.78
N GLN A 168 -5.74 1.33 -14.94
CA GLN A 168 -5.64 2.20 -16.13
C GLN A 168 -6.34 3.55 -15.95
N LYS A 169 -7.40 3.61 -15.12
CA LYS A 169 -8.13 4.86 -14.83
C LYS A 169 -7.45 5.70 -13.76
N ALA A 170 -6.60 5.12 -12.93
CA ALA A 170 -5.88 5.82 -11.88
C ALA A 170 -5.00 6.95 -12.47
N GLY A 171 -5.11 8.15 -11.90
CA GLY A 171 -4.38 9.34 -12.35
C GLY A 171 -4.88 9.97 -13.65
N THR A 172 -6.03 9.55 -14.18
CA THR A 172 -6.66 10.14 -15.37
C THR A 172 -7.85 11.02 -15.00
N ASP A 173 -8.34 11.83 -15.94
CA ASP A 173 -9.56 12.63 -15.77
C ASP A 173 -10.82 11.80 -15.51
N GLU A 174 -10.80 10.50 -15.82
CA GLU A 174 -11.91 9.57 -15.61
C GLU A 174 -11.87 8.89 -14.23
N GLU A 175 -10.82 9.07 -13.45
CA GLU A 175 -10.59 8.37 -12.18
C GLU A 175 -11.77 8.53 -11.22
N ASP A 176 -12.13 9.78 -10.91
CA ASP A 176 -13.15 10.06 -9.90
C ASP A 176 -14.51 9.45 -10.25
N ASP A 177 -14.93 9.56 -11.51
CA ASP A 177 -16.19 8.98 -11.96
C ASP A 177 -16.14 7.46 -11.96
N TYR A 178 -15.05 6.87 -12.40
CA TYR A 178 -14.88 5.42 -12.42
C TYR A 178 -14.82 4.82 -11.02
N PHE A 179 -14.10 5.46 -10.09
CA PHE A 179 -13.91 4.94 -8.74
C PHE A 179 -15.13 5.07 -7.84
N LYS A 180 -16.14 5.87 -8.19
CA LYS A 180 -17.41 5.98 -7.44
C LYS A 180 -18.10 4.64 -7.21
N GLN A 181 -17.98 3.70 -8.15
CA GLN A 181 -18.57 2.37 -8.04
C GLN A 181 -18.07 1.57 -6.83
N TYR A 182 -16.91 1.91 -6.27
CA TYR A 182 -16.33 1.19 -5.13
C TYR A 182 -16.73 1.76 -3.77
N LEU A 183 -17.34 2.94 -3.71
CA LEU A 183 -17.68 3.61 -2.44
C LEU A 183 -18.59 2.76 -1.56
N GLU A 184 -19.66 2.21 -2.11
CA GLU A 184 -20.59 1.35 -1.37
C GLU A 184 -19.92 0.08 -0.87
N ARG A 185 -19.07 -0.54 -1.67
CA ARG A 185 -18.32 -1.75 -1.33
C ARG A 185 -17.34 -1.51 -0.18
N ILE A 186 -16.67 -0.37 -0.18
CA ILE A 186 -15.76 0.07 0.89
C ILE A 186 -16.53 0.52 2.15
N GLY A 187 -17.81 0.87 2.01
CA GLY A 187 -18.64 1.36 3.11
C GLY A 187 -18.45 2.85 3.40
N ILE A 188 -18.00 3.65 2.42
CA ILE A 188 -17.82 5.10 2.52
C ILE A 188 -18.77 5.83 1.57
N LYS A 189 -19.08 7.10 1.88
CA LYS A 189 -19.98 7.92 1.06
C LYS A 189 -19.25 8.73 -0.02
N SER A 190 -18.01 9.07 0.23
CA SER A 190 -17.14 9.81 -0.69
C SER A 190 -15.68 9.53 -0.36
N TRP A 191 -14.77 9.95 -1.24
CA TRP A 191 -13.33 9.89 -0.99
C TRP A 191 -12.85 11.02 -0.05
N GLU A 192 -13.68 12.03 0.20
CA GLU A 192 -13.40 13.09 1.16
C GLU A 192 -13.35 12.51 2.58
N GLY A 193 -12.36 12.93 3.35
CA GLY A 193 -12.17 12.44 4.73
C GLY A 193 -11.62 11.02 4.84
N LEU A 194 -11.08 10.47 3.73
CA LEU A 194 -10.43 9.15 3.75
C LEU A 194 -9.18 9.11 4.63
N ILE A 195 -8.48 10.24 4.73
CA ILE A 195 -7.26 10.36 5.53
C ILE A 195 -7.62 10.55 7.00
N GLN A 196 -6.94 9.80 7.85
CA GLN A 196 -7.13 9.82 9.29
C GLN A 196 -5.92 10.46 9.98
N ASP A 197 -6.18 11.24 11.02
CA ASP A 197 -5.10 11.77 11.86
C ASP A 197 -4.43 10.62 12.64
N ILE A 198 -3.11 10.65 12.67
CA ILE A 198 -2.31 9.77 13.52
C ILE A 198 -1.95 10.56 14.81
N PRO A 199 -2.42 10.15 15.98
CA PRO A 199 -2.11 10.82 17.24
C PRO A 199 -0.63 10.75 17.64
#